data_39fb9537078466b89e618de917a2a38b
#
_entry.id   39fb9537078466b89e618de917a2a38b
#
_cell.length_a   1.000
_cell.length_b   1.000
_cell.length_c   1.000
_cell.angle_alpha   90.00
_cell.angle_beta   90.00
_cell.angle_gamma   90.00
#
_symmetry.space_group_name_H-M   'P 1'
#
loop_
_entity.id
_entity.type
_entity.pdbx_description
1 polymer ?
#
loop_
_entity_poly.entity_id
_entity_poly.type
_entity_poly.pdbx_seq_one_letter_code
_entity_poly.pdbx_strand_id
1 'polypeptide(L)'
;MWFVALGATLVIGLALRLRGIHSPILDHPGWRQGDTAAIARNFATLDLNPFHPQTDYDGPPPNYVELELQIVPFLAAILYKIFGVHEIFGRLISIGFSLGTVAVLAYFARWMFASRIAGIVAGLSYALYPGAVYYGRTFTPDTTMAFFLSAAIFASARWIIDDDAHFGGSFWAAALLAAAALLAKPVAIVGLVPIAATLVARRGWTVALRAPSSYAFLAVALGPYVVYDAYVRSIAEWHWASGITTLHVLPALRASLTTLSALGAKLGEFRHVLGMLVATMLGPVGGALFLFAMVASVIWRVRSQATVLLWAWLAAALLYAYVVVTVERVDYYLYPFLPLAALWSGGFATALTRFVPEPSRPALVLAGVVVALLAGYTGWRAVAPYYAYSKPVYRDAAALDATLAPGSLVVMGHYDPSVLYYIHRKGWEEDPYLWTPFDEESAIAKGARSFIAIEPGRLKRNVELSAWLQRFPTSEAGGWLVYETDPAKILPGAEDRWQAFRRAEKAHQLAP
;
A
#
# COMPACT_ATOMS: atom_id res chain seq x y z
N MET A 1 -5.03 -33.45 12.53
CA MET A 1 -6.11 -32.42 12.48
C MET A 1 -5.60 -30.99 12.34
N TRP A 2 -4.61 -30.48 13.12
CA TRP A 2 -4.09 -29.12 13.01
C TRP A 2 -3.60 -28.78 11.58
N PHE A 3 -2.69 -29.57 11.01
CA PHE A 3 -2.12 -29.32 9.68
C PHE A 3 -3.16 -29.40 8.57
N VAL A 4 -4.18 -30.27 8.71
CA VAL A 4 -5.29 -30.36 7.75
C VAL A 4 -6.11 -29.08 7.79
N ALA A 5 -6.48 -28.58 8.98
CA ALA A 5 -7.23 -27.34 9.12
C ALA A 5 -6.44 -26.12 8.62
N LEU A 6 -5.15 -26.04 8.93
CA LEU A 6 -4.28 -24.97 8.41
C LEU A 6 -4.15 -25.07 6.89
N GLY A 7 -3.95 -26.27 6.33
CA GLY A 7 -3.91 -26.51 4.90
C GLY A 7 -5.20 -26.07 4.21
N ALA A 8 -6.37 -26.44 4.77
CA ALA A 8 -7.68 -25.99 4.26
C ALA A 8 -7.80 -24.44 4.30
N THR A 9 -7.34 -23.80 5.39
CA THR A 9 -7.34 -22.34 5.51
C THR A 9 -6.47 -21.69 4.42
N LEU A 10 -5.30 -22.24 4.15
CA LEU A 10 -4.40 -21.74 3.10
C LEU A 10 -5.00 -21.94 1.71
N VAL A 11 -5.65 -23.08 1.44
CA VAL A 11 -6.33 -23.35 0.16
C VAL A 11 -7.49 -22.39 -0.06
N ILE A 12 -8.31 -22.14 0.96
CA ILE A 12 -9.40 -21.15 0.91
C ILE A 12 -8.80 -19.75 0.64
N GLY A 13 -7.75 -19.37 1.39
CA GLY A 13 -7.07 -18.10 1.21
C GLY A 13 -6.48 -17.91 -0.20
N LEU A 14 -5.89 -18.97 -0.77
CA LEU A 14 -5.38 -18.99 -2.13
C LEU A 14 -6.51 -18.81 -3.15
N ALA A 15 -7.57 -19.64 -3.05
CA ALA A 15 -8.69 -19.61 -4.00
C ALA A 15 -9.34 -18.22 -4.08
N LEU A 16 -9.52 -17.56 -2.94
CA LEU A 16 -10.08 -16.20 -2.90
C LEU A 16 -9.17 -15.17 -3.59
N ARG A 17 -7.85 -15.30 -3.45
CA ARG A 17 -6.86 -14.36 -4.01
C ARG A 17 -6.54 -14.60 -5.49
N LEU A 18 -6.84 -15.77 -6.03
CA LEU A 18 -6.66 -16.03 -7.46
C LEU A 18 -7.70 -15.32 -8.34
N ARG A 19 -8.78 -14.80 -7.75
CA ARG A 19 -9.77 -14.05 -8.51
C ARG A 19 -9.14 -12.78 -9.12
N GLY A 20 -9.31 -12.59 -10.43
CA GLY A 20 -8.76 -11.46 -11.17
C GLY A 20 -7.23 -11.48 -11.30
N ILE A 21 -6.59 -12.65 -11.17
CA ILE A 21 -5.13 -12.79 -11.27
C ILE A 21 -4.59 -12.35 -12.64
N HIS A 22 -5.40 -12.48 -13.69
CA HIS A 22 -5.08 -12.07 -15.07
C HIS A 22 -5.68 -10.71 -15.46
N SER A 23 -6.36 -10.00 -14.54
CA SER A 23 -6.87 -8.65 -14.85
C SER A 23 -5.70 -7.68 -15.05
N PRO A 24 -5.84 -6.66 -15.92
CA PRO A 24 -4.87 -5.57 -15.99
C PRO A 24 -4.66 -4.92 -14.61
N ILE A 25 -3.52 -4.27 -14.40
CA ILE A 25 -3.21 -3.58 -13.14
C ILE A 25 -3.96 -2.24 -12.98
N LEU A 26 -4.97 -2.01 -13.81
CA LEU A 26 -5.86 -0.84 -13.78
C LEU A 26 -6.99 -0.96 -12.74
N ASP A 27 -7.13 -2.10 -12.07
CA ASP A 27 -8.04 -2.24 -10.94
C ASP A 27 -7.49 -1.53 -9.69
N HIS A 28 -8.34 -1.28 -8.69
CA HIS A 28 -7.97 -0.45 -7.53
C HIS A 28 -6.76 -1.02 -6.74
N PRO A 29 -5.80 -0.22 -6.34
CA PRO A 29 -5.47 1.15 -6.74
C PRO A 29 -4.56 1.13 -7.99
N GLY A 30 -5.14 1.46 -9.14
CA GLY A 30 -4.46 1.35 -10.45
C GLY A 30 -3.10 2.05 -10.47
N TRP A 31 -3.06 3.31 -10.04
CA TRP A 31 -1.84 4.10 -10.05
C TRP A 31 -0.71 3.44 -9.23
N ARG A 32 -1.00 2.91 -8.03
CA ARG A 32 0.03 2.27 -7.20
C ARG A 32 0.50 0.94 -7.77
N GLN A 33 -0.39 0.17 -8.40
CA GLN A 33 -0.01 -1.04 -9.13
C GLN A 33 0.79 -0.70 -10.38
N GLY A 34 0.45 0.40 -11.07
CA GLY A 34 1.17 0.93 -12.22
C GLY A 34 2.62 1.26 -11.89
N ASP A 35 2.86 2.02 -10.81
CA ASP A 35 4.20 2.33 -10.31
C ASP A 35 5.00 1.07 -10.03
N THR A 36 4.40 0.16 -9.27
CA THR A 36 5.08 -1.06 -8.82
C THR A 36 5.45 -1.95 -10.01
N ALA A 37 4.57 -2.05 -11.01
CA ALA A 37 4.81 -2.83 -12.22
C ALA A 37 5.84 -2.15 -13.14
N ALA A 38 5.82 -0.81 -13.24
CA ALA A 38 6.81 -0.04 -13.97
C ALA A 38 8.21 -0.23 -13.38
N ILE A 39 8.35 -0.12 -12.05
CA ILE A 39 9.61 -0.37 -11.35
C ILE A 39 10.10 -1.80 -11.60
N ALA A 40 9.21 -2.81 -11.55
CA ALA A 40 9.56 -4.20 -11.83
C ALA A 40 10.07 -4.39 -13.26
N ARG A 41 9.40 -3.78 -14.25
CA ARG A 41 9.83 -3.79 -15.64
C ARG A 41 11.18 -3.09 -15.80
N ASN A 42 11.38 -1.95 -15.18
CA ASN A 42 12.62 -1.18 -15.25
C ASN A 42 13.79 -1.95 -14.61
N PHE A 43 13.58 -2.64 -13.47
CA PHE A 43 14.59 -3.56 -12.95
C PHE A 43 14.93 -4.68 -13.93
N ALA A 44 13.94 -5.25 -14.63
CA ALA A 44 14.19 -6.32 -15.58
C ALA A 44 14.88 -5.84 -16.86
N THR A 45 14.61 -4.64 -17.34
CA THR A 45 15.02 -4.17 -18.68
C THR A 45 16.16 -3.17 -18.67
N LEU A 46 16.30 -2.38 -17.61
CA LEU A 46 17.30 -1.30 -17.54
C LEU A 46 18.44 -1.62 -16.58
N ASP A 47 18.14 -1.83 -15.28
CA ASP A 47 19.15 -2.06 -14.25
C ASP A 47 18.61 -2.97 -13.15
N LEU A 48 19.11 -4.21 -13.07
CA LEU A 48 18.73 -5.18 -12.05
C LEU A 48 19.43 -4.91 -10.72
N ASN A 49 19.22 -3.72 -10.17
CA ASN A 49 19.73 -3.29 -8.89
C ASN A 49 18.57 -2.87 -7.96
N PRO A 50 18.30 -3.58 -6.84
CA PRO A 50 17.19 -3.27 -5.95
C PRO A 50 17.31 -1.89 -5.27
N PHE A 51 18.47 -1.26 -5.32
CA PHE A 51 18.72 0.07 -4.78
C PHE A 51 18.48 1.21 -5.79
N HIS A 52 18.13 0.89 -7.04
CA HIS A 52 17.88 1.83 -8.12
C HIS A 52 16.41 1.79 -8.60
N PRO A 53 15.41 2.08 -7.74
CA PRO A 53 14.01 2.08 -8.17
C PRO A 53 13.77 3.21 -9.17
N GLN A 54 13.27 2.88 -10.37
CA GLN A 54 12.95 3.82 -11.44
C GLN A 54 11.48 3.72 -11.81
N THR A 55 10.79 4.86 -11.84
CA THR A 55 9.42 5.00 -12.37
C THR A 55 9.41 5.25 -13.87
N ASP A 56 8.21 5.34 -14.46
CA ASP A 56 8.05 5.71 -15.88
C ASP A 56 7.71 7.20 -16.07
N TYR A 57 7.47 7.94 -15.00
CA TYR A 57 7.06 9.35 -15.01
C TYR A 57 8.14 10.27 -14.40
N ASP A 58 7.83 11.56 -14.34
CA ASP A 58 8.68 12.64 -13.84
C ASP A 58 9.94 12.94 -14.67
N GLY A 59 9.93 12.57 -15.95
CA GLY A 59 10.96 12.98 -16.89
C GLY A 59 11.66 11.85 -17.64
N PRO A 60 12.83 12.17 -18.25
CA PRO A 60 13.64 11.17 -18.93
C PRO A 60 14.35 10.26 -17.93
N PRO A 61 14.68 8.99 -18.31
CA PRO A 61 15.46 8.12 -17.46
C PRO A 61 16.89 8.64 -17.22
N PRO A 62 17.50 8.29 -16.05
CA PRO A 62 16.95 7.47 -14.98
C PRO A 62 16.00 8.26 -14.07
N ASN A 63 14.78 7.76 -13.88
CA ASN A 63 13.79 8.36 -13.00
C ASN A 63 13.84 7.68 -11.64
N TYR A 64 14.93 7.88 -10.89
CA TYR A 64 15.06 7.34 -9.55
C TYR A 64 14.07 8.00 -8.60
N VAL A 65 13.40 7.22 -7.79
CA VAL A 65 12.37 7.67 -6.86
C VAL A 65 12.67 7.22 -5.44
N GLU A 66 12.48 8.12 -4.47
CA GLU A 66 12.57 7.77 -3.06
C GLU A 66 11.28 7.07 -2.62
N LEU A 67 11.38 5.74 -2.51
CA LEU A 67 10.33 4.85 -1.99
C LEU A 67 10.96 3.82 -1.04
N GLU A 68 10.11 2.98 -0.44
CA GLU A 68 10.55 1.80 0.28
C GLU A 68 11.35 0.83 -0.61
N LEU A 69 12.10 -0.09 -0.03
CA LEU A 69 12.82 -1.11 -0.80
C LEU A 69 11.82 -1.97 -1.59
N GLN A 70 11.96 -1.97 -2.89
CA GLN A 70 11.01 -2.54 -3.84
C GLN A 70 11.13 -4.06 -3.93
N ILE A 71 10.87 -4.77 -2.81
CA ILE A 71 11.04 -6.23 -2.70
C ILE A 71 10.17 -6.99 -3.70
N VAL A 72 8.87 -6.67 -3.79
CA VAL A 72 7.95 -7.36 -4.71
C VAL A 72 8.31 -7.07 -6.17
N PRO A 73 8.57 -5.80 -6.58
CA PRO A 73 9.06 -5.48 -7.91
C PRO A 73 10.35 -6.19 -8.27
N PHE A 74 11.31 -6.23 -7.35
CA PHE A 74 12.60 -6.88 -7.61
C PHE A 74 12.46 -8.38 -7.81
N LEU A 75 11.68 -9.07 -6.97
CA LEU A 75 11.39 -10.50 -7.15
C LEU A 75 10.62 -10.76 -8.45
N ALA A 76 9.68 -9.89 -8.81
CA ALA A 76 8.98 -9.98 -10.10
C ALA A 76 9.95 -9.77 -11.27
N ALA A 77 10.89 -8.82 -11.18
CA ALA A 77 11.90 -8.58 -12.20
C ALA A 77 12.79 -9.79 -12.47
N ILE A 78 13.15 -10.55 -11.44
CA ILE A 78 13.89 -11.81 -11.60
C ILE A 78 13.07 -12.81 -12.44
N LEU A 79 11.77 -12.93 -12.17
CA LEU A 79 10.88 -13.79 -12.96
C LEU A 79 10.67 -13.24 -14.38
N TYR A 80 10.61 -11.93 -14.56
CA TYR A 80 10.53 -11.28 -15.86
C TYR A 80 11.76 -11.57 -16.74
N LYS A 81 12.95 -11.65 -16.14
CA LYS A 81 14.18 -12.06 -16.85
C LYS A 81 14.12 -13.48 -17.40
N ILE A 82 13.36 -14.36 -16.75
CA ILE A 82 13.27 -15.79 -17.12
C ILE A 82 12.09 -16.05 -18.06
N PHE A 83 10.94 -15.45 -17.77
CA PHE A 83 9.65 -15.79 -18.40
C PHE A 83 9.05 -14.66 -19.25
N GLY A 84 9.72 -13.51 -19.34
CA GLY A 84 9.15 -12.30 -19.94
C GLY A 84 8.32 -11.47 -18.95
N VAL A 85 7.99 -10.23 -19.36
CA VAL A 85 7.24 -9.29 -18.54
C VAL A 85 5.77 -9.72 -18.48
N HIS A 86 5.33 -10.18 -17.30
CA HIS A 86 3.95 -10.58 -17.03
C HIS A 86 3.54 -10.16 -15.63
N GLU A 87 2.52 -9.33 -15.52
CA GLU A 87 2.01 -8.75 -14.26
C GLU A 87 1.59 -9.82 -13.23
N ILE A 88 1.23 -11.02 -13.70
CA ILE A 88 0.86 -12.15 -12.86
C ILE A 88 1.94 -12.51 -11.84
N PHE A 89 3.22 -12.35 -12.16
CA PHE A 89 4.31 -12.71 -11.25
C PHE A 89 4.33 -11.81 -10.02
N GLY A 90 4.14 -10.49 -10.18
CA GLY A 90 4.02 -9.59 -9.04
C GLY A 90 2.83 -9.93 -8.14
N ARG A 91 1.70 -10.28 -8.74
CA ARG A 91 0.50 -10.72 -8.00
C ARG A 91 0.73 -12.06 -7.29
N LEU A 92 1.38 -13.03 -7.92
CA LEU A 92 1.68 -14.32 -7.27
C LEU A 92 2.64 -14.16 -6.09
N ILE A 93 3.63 -13.28 -6.20
CA ILE A 93 4.54 -12.95 -5.08
C ILE A 93 3.74 -12.33 -3.93
N SER A 94 2.85 -11.37 -4.20
CA SER A 94 1.97 -10.77 -3.19
C SER A 94 1.07 -11.81 -2.52
N ILE A 95 0.49 -12.74 -3.30
CA ILE A 95 -0.31 -13.87 -2.77
C ILE A 95 0.55 -14.74 -1.86
N GLY A 96 1.77 -15.04 -2.25
CA GLY A 96 2.71 -15.84 -1.44
C GLY A 96 2.96 -15.22 -0.06
N PHE A 97 3.25 -13.91 0.01
CA PHE A 97 3.41 -13.19 1.27
C PHE A 97 2.11 -13.12 2.07
N SER A 98 0.97 -12.91 1.41
CA SER A 98 -0.33 -12.89 2.08
C SER A 98 -0.67 -14.25 2.72
N LEU A 99 -0.42 -15.37 2.03
CA LEU A 99 -0.59 -16.71 2.58
C LEU A 99 0.45 -17.01 3.67
N GLY A 100 1.68 -16.52 3.53
CA GLY A 100 2.68 -16.54 4.58
C GLY A 100 2.18 -15.87 5.86
N THR A 101 1.50 -14.72 5.73
CA THR A 101 0.87 -14.03 6.85
C THR A 101 -0.22 -14.88 7.52
N VAL A 102 -1.08 -15.57 6.75
CA VAL A 102 -2.07 -16.54 7.29
C VAL A 102 -1.37 -17.58 8.17
N ALA A 103 -0.28 -18.17 7.67
CA ALA A 103 0.48 -19.19 8.43
C ALA A 103 1.12 -18.59 9.68
N VAL A 104 1.79 -17.45 9.58
CA VAL A 104 2.41 -16.75 10.71
C VAL A 104 1.38 -16.48 11.80
N LEU A 105 0.22 -15.91 11.45
CA LEU A 105 -0.83 -15.58 12.40
C LEU A 105 -1.44 -16.83 13.06
N ALA A 106 -1.59 -17.93 12.29
CA ALA A 106 -2.04 -19.19 12.84
C ALA A 106 -1.08 -19.75 13.90
N TYR A 107 0.23 -19.73 13.63
CA TYR A 107 1.23 -20.15 14.61
C TYR A 107 1.34 -19.19 15.78
N PHE A 108 1.29 -17.88 15.51
CA PHE A 108 1.34 -16.84 16.53
C PHE A 108 0.18 -16.91 17.51
N ALA A 109 -1.06 -16.97 17.02
CA ALA A 109 -2.24 -17.11 17.89
C ALA A 109 -2.25 -18.44 18.65
N ARG A 110 -1.83 -19.54 18.00
CA ARG A 110 -1.69 -20.83 18.66
C ARG A 110 -0.71 -20.78 19.83
N TRP A 111 0.44 -20.14 19.65
CA TRP A 111 1.44 -19.97 20.72
C TRP A 111 0.90 -19.03 21.79
N MET A 112 0.39 -17.85 21.40
CA MET A 112 -0.05 -16.78 22.28
C MET A 112 -1.17 -17.22 23.24
N PHE A 113 -2.13 -17.99 22.75
CA PHE A 113 -3.30 -18.43 23.51
C PHE A 113 -3.23 -19.91 23.92
N ALA A 114 -2.12 -20.59 23.67
CA ALA A 114 -1.95 -22.03 23.88
C ALA A 114 -3.11 -22.87 23.30
N SER A 115 -3.66 -22.46 22.15
CA SER A 115 -4.90 -23.03 21.59
C SER A 115 -4.79 -23.24 20.08
N ARG A 116 -5.05 -24.46 19.62
CA ARG A 116 -5.14 -24.77 18.18
C ARG A 116 -6.31 -24.05 17.52
N ILE A 117 -7.42 -23.86 18.26
CA ILE A 117 -8.59 -23.14 17.78
C ILE A 117 -8.23 -21.67 17.54
N ALA A 118 -7.53 -21.02 18.48
CA ALA A 118 -7.05 -19.65 18.29
C ALA A 118 -6.26 -19.51 16.98
N GLY A 119 -5.35 -20.45 16.73
CA GLY A 119 -4.53 -20.41 15.52
C GLY A 119 -5.35 -20.53 14.23
N ILE A 120 -6.27 -21.50 14.16
CA ILE A 120 -7.12 -21.69 12.97
C ILE A 120 -8.03 -20.48 12.76
N VAL A 121 -8.66 -19.96 13.81
CA VAL A 121 -9.56 -18.81 13.70
C VAL A 121 -8.79 -17.56 13.30
N ALA A 122 -7.61 -17.31 13.85
CA ALA A 122 -6.79 -16.17 13.45
C ALA A 122 -6.38 -16.26 11.98
N GLY A 123 -5.85 -17.41 11.55
CA GLY A 123 -5.49 -17.64 10.14
C GLY A 123 -6.68 -17.48 9.20
N LEU A 124 -7.83 -18.08 9.53
CA LEU A 124 -9.05 -18.02 8.73
C LEU A 124 -9.62 -16.60 8.69
N SER A 125 -9.63 -15.87 9.81
CA SER A 125 -10.10 -14.49 9.85
C SER A 125 -9.29 -13.62 8.88
N TYR A 126 -7.96 -13.68 8.93
CA TYR A 126 -7.11 -12.95 7.99
C TYR A 126 -7.31 -13.43 6.54
N ALA A 127 -7.49 -14.73 6.32
CA ALA A 127 -7.77 -15.29 5.00
C ALA A 127 -9.06 -14.74 4.38
N LEU A 128 -10.06 -14.39 5.21
CA LEU A 128 -11.39 -13.93 4.80
C LEU A 128 -11.59 -12.42 4.84
N TYR A 129 -10.76 -11.65 5.56
CA TYR A 129 -10.90 -10.19 5.58
C TYR A 129 -10.85 -9.62 4.16
N PRO A 130 -11.84 -8.79 3.74
CA PRO A 130 -11.92 -8.29 2.37
C PRO A 130 -10.67 -7.52 1.93
N GLY A 131 -10.09 -6.70 2.80
CA GLY A 131 -8.83 -6.02 2.54
C GLY A 131 -7.67 -7.00 2.34
N ALA A 132 -7.58 -8.07 3.16
CA ALA A 132 -6.54 -9.09 3.00
C ALA A 132 -6.74 -9.95 1.74
N VAL A 133 -7.99 -10.16 1.32
CA VAL A 133 -8.30 -10.89 0.08
C VAL A 133 -7.94 -10.03 -1.13
N TYR A 134 -8.42 -8.79 -1.17
CA TYR A 134 -8.24 -7.92 -2.31
C TYR A 134 -6.77 -7.47 -2.46
N TYR A 135 -6.24 -6.78 -1.46
CA TYR A 135 -4.85 -6.32 -1.48
C TYR A 135 -3.83 -7.46 -1.37
N GLY A 136 -4.29 -8.64 -0.89
CA GLY A 136 -3.49 -9.86 -0.87
C GLY A 136 -3.04 -10.36 -2.22
N ARG A 137 -3.62 -9.84 -3.33
CA ARG A 137 -3.25 -10.17 -4.70
C ARG A 137 -2.77 -8.97 -5.53
N THR A 138 -2.90 -7.75 -5.01
CA THR A 138 -2.46 -6.56 -5.75
C THR A 138 -0.94 -6.50 -5.85
N PHE A 139 -0.45 -5.95 -6.92
CA PHE A 139 0.99 -5.77 -7.13
C PHE A 139 1.49 -4.58 -6.30
N THR A 140 1.50 -4.73 -4.97
CA THR A 140 1.85 -3.68 -4.00
C THR A 140 2.69 -4.24 -2.85
N PRO A 141 3.44 -3.43 -2.09
CA PRO A 141 4.33 -3.89 -1.02
C PRO A 141 3.59 -4.29 0.27
N ASP A 142 2.28 -4.03 0.40
CA ASP A 142 1.54 -4.15 1.65
C ASP A 142 1.53 -5.56 2.23
N THR A 143 1.45 -6.59 1.38
CA THR A 143 1.47 -7.99 1.82
C THR A 143 2.83 -8.41 2.38
N THR A 144 3.91 -7.94 1.75
CA THR A 144 5.28 -8.19 2.18
C THR A 144 5.54 -7.56 3.55
N MET A 145 5.12 -6.31 3.70
CA MET A 145 5.18 -5.61 4.98
C MET A 145 4.39 -6.34 6.07
N ALA A 146 3.14 -6.73 5.81
CA ALA A 146 2.31 -7.43 6.80
C ALA A 146 2.89 -8.79 7.21
N PHE A 147 3.48 -9.52 6.27
CA PHE A 147 4.17 -10.77 6.55
C PHE A 147 5.35 -10.55 7.49
N PHE A 148 6.28 -9.68 7.12
CA PHE A 148 7.46 -9.42 7.93
C PHE A 148 7.13 -8.77 9.27
N LEU A 149 6.17 -7.83 9.32
CA LEU A 149 5.69 -7.22 10.55
C LEU A 149 5.11 -8.24 11.52
N SER A 150 4.22 -9.10 11.04
CA SER A 150 3.60 -10.15 11.87
C SER A 150 4.64 -11.15 12.37
N ALA A 151 5.57 -11.56 11.51
CA ALA A 151 6.65 -12.48 11.86
C ALA A 151 7.64 -11.83 12.84
N ALA A 152 7.97 -10.54 12.67
CA ALA A 152 8.84 -9.79 13.57
C ALA A 152 8.25 -9.68 14.98
N ILE A 153 6.96 -9.31 15.07
CA ILE A 153 6.29 -9.20 16.37
C ILE A 153 6.19 -10.58 17.04
N PHE A 154 5.90 -11.64 16.27
CA PHE A 154 5.87 -13.01 16.80
C PHE A 154 7.26 -13.46 17.29
N ALA A 155 8.31 -13.29 16.49
CA ALA A 155 9.67 -13.64 16.88
C ALA A 155 10.13 -12.82 18.09
N SER A 156 9.81 -11.52 18.15
CA SER A 156 10.09 -10.66 19.29
C SER A 156 9.37 -11.12 20.56
N ALA A 157 8.11 -11.52 20.45
CA ALA A 157 7.35 -12.06 21.58
C ALA A 157 8.02 -13.35 22.09
N ARG A 158 8.47 -14.24 21.18
CA ARG A 158 9.22 -15.45 21.54
C ARG A 158 10.55 -15.12 22.23
N TRP A 159 11.33 -14.19 21.68
CA TRP A 159 12.58 -13.73 22.29
C TRP A 159 12.38 -13.14 23.68
N ILE A 160 11.36 -12.33 23.87
CA ILE A 160 11.13 -11.61 25.14
C ILE A 160 10.56 -12.55 26.22
N ILE A 161 9.70 -13.51 25.84
CA ILE A 161 8.90 -14.31 26.76
C ILE A 161 9.49 -15.69 27.00
N ASP A 162 9.95 -16.38 25.96
CA ASP A 162 10.39 -17.78 26.03
C ASP A 162 11.91 -17.93 26.14
N ASP A 163 12.68 -16.92 25.69
CA ASP A 163 14.12 -17.03 25.55
C ASP A 163 14.83 -16.12 26.59
N ASP A 164 15.61 -16.72 27.47
CA ASP A 164 16.44 -15.97 28.43
C ASP A 164 17.76 -15.46 27.81
N ALA A 165 18.11 -15.95 26.62
CA ALA A 165 19.32 -15.52 25.91
C ALA A 165 19.17 -14.14 25.32
N HIS A 166 20.06 -13.22 25.67
CA HIS A 166 20.03 -11.84 25.16
C HIS A 166 20.24 -11.76 23.63
N PHE A 167 21.01 -12.70 23.05
CA PHE A 167 21.38 -12.75 21.64
C PHE A 167 21.15 -14.14 21.03
N GLY A 168 20.07 -14.82 21.41
CA GLY A 168 19.68 -16.13 20.86
C GLY A 168 19.13 -16.04 19.44
N GLY A 169 18.78 -17.20 18.87
CA GLY A 169 18.23 -17.28 17.50
C GLY A 169 16.92 -16.50 17.32
N SER A 170 16.07 -16.47 18.34
CA SER A 170 14.83 -15.68 18.36
C SER A 170 15.07 -14.17 18.34
N PHE A 171 16.15 -13.69 18.98
CA PHE A 171 16.59 -12.29 18.91
C PHE A 171 16.94 -11.89 17.47
N TRP A 172 17.82 -12.67 16.81
CA TRP A 172 18.25 -12.36 15.45
C TRP A 172 17.09 -12.46 14.45
N ALA A 173 16.24 -13.48 14.61
CA ALA A 173 15.03 -13.59 13.79
C ALA A 173 14.12 -12.36 13.97
N ALA A 174 13.89 -11.92 15.21
CA ALA A 174 13.08 -10.75 15.50
C ALA A 174 13.65 -9.47 14.88
N ALA A 175 14.94 -9.21 15.07
CA ALA A 175 15.60 -7.99 14.60
C ALA A 175 15.69 -7.94 13.06
N LEU A 176 16.03 -9.04 12.40
CA LEU A 176 16.13 -9.12 10.95
C LEU A 176 14.75 -9.05 10.27
N LEU A 177 13.72 -9.69 10.84
CA LEU A 177 12.36 -9.60 10.35
C LEU A 177 11.78 -8.18 10.53
N ALA A 178 12.13 -7.49 11.63
CA ALA A 178 11.76 -6.09 11.83
C ALA A 178 12.44 -5.17 10.80
N ALA A 179 13.73 -5.40 10.49
CA ALA A 179 14.41 -4.69 9.41
C ALA A 179 13.75 -4.93 8.05
N ALA A 180 13.42 -6.18 7.73
CA ALA A 180 12.73 -6.53 6.50
C ALA A 180 11.33 -5.88 6.40
N ALA A 181 10.60 -5.79 7.52
CA ALA A 181 9.30 -5.12 7.58
C ALA A 181 9.41 -3.62 7.29
N LEU A 182 10.40 -2.95 7.90
CA LEU A 182 10.65 -1.52 7.71
C LEU A 182 11.13 -1.20 6.28
N LEU A 183 12.02 -2.04 5.73
CA LEU A 183 12.46 -1.93 4.34
C LEU A 183 11.32 -2.17 3.36
N ALA A 184 10.39 -3.10 3.66
CA ALA A 184 9.22 -3.36 2.82
C ALA A 184 8.22 -2.21 2.84
N LYS A 185 8.02 -1.57 3.99
CA LYS A 185 7.21 -0.34 4.11
C LYS A 185 7.43 0.34 5.46
N PRO A 186 7.77 1.64 5.49
CA PRO A 186 8.10 2.34 6.75
C PRO A 186 7.01 2.33 7.81
N VAL A 187 5.74 2.17 7.42
CA VAL A 187 4.61 2.04 8.36
C VAL A 187 4.78 0.87 9.34
N ALA A 188 5.62 -0.11 9.03
CA ALA A 188 5.96 -1.21 9.94
C ALA A 188 6.59 -0.75 11.28
N ILE A 189 7.01 0.53 11.36
CA ILE A 189 7.49 1.15 12.61
C ILE A 189 6.46 1.05 13.75
N VAL A 190 5.17 0.96 13.44
CA VAL A 190 4.11 0.74 14.44
C VAL A 190 4.33 -0.55 15.24
N GLY A 191 5.03 -1.54 14.66
CA GLY A 191 5.37 -2.80 15.33
C GLY A 191 6.42 -2.67 16.44
N LEU A 192 7.22 -1.61 16.44
CA LEU A 192 8.19 -1.38 17.51
C LEU A 192 7.52 -1.08 18.86
N VAL A 193 6.34 -0.48 18.84
CA VAL A 193 5.59 -0.13 20.07
C VAL A 193 5.14 -1.37 20.85
N PRO A 194 4.43 -2.37 20.24
CA PRO A 194 4.10 -3.61 20.95
C PRO A 194 5.32 -4.41 21.39
N ILE A 195 6.41 -4.40 20.62
CA ILE A 195 7.67 -5.07 21.00
C ILE A 195 8.25 -4.40 22.24
N ALA A 196 8.40 -3.07 22.25
CA ALA A 196 8.92 -2.32 23.39
C ALA A 196 8.02 -2.46 24.62
N ALA A 197 6.70 -2.34 24.47
CA ALA A 197 5.74 -2.51 25.55
C ALA A 197 5.82 -3.92 26.18
N THR A 198 5.97 -4.96 25.36
CA THR A 198 6.13 -6.35 25.83
C THR A 198 7.46 -6.51 26.59
N LEU A 199 8.54 -5.94 26.06
CA LEU A 199 9.86 -5.96 26.70
C LEU A 199 9.82 -5.30 28.07
N VAL A 200 9.24 -4.11 28.16
CA VAL A 200 9.07 -3.38 29.42
C VAL A 200 8.17 -4.14 30.41
N ALA A 201 7.06 -4.69 29.94
CA ALA A 201 6.14 -5.44 30.80
C ALA A 201 6.76 -6.73 31.39
N ARG A 202 7.69 -7.37 30.63
CA ARG A 202 8.33 -8.61 31.05
C ARG A 202 9.62 -8.42 31.83
N ARG A 203 10.47 -7.51 31.41
CA ARG A 203 11.83 -7.34 31.97
C ARG A 203 11.99 -6.06 32.79
N GLY A 204 10.97 -5.20 32.83
CA GLY A 204 10.97 -3.91 33.52
C GLY A 204 11.72 -2.82 32.77
N TRP A 205 11.44 -1.56 33.12
CA TRP A 205 11.99 -0.37 32.47
C TRP A 205 13.52 -0.29 32.53
N THR A 206 14.07 -0.63 33.69
CA THR A 206 15.52 -0.54 33.92
C THR A 206 16.29 -1.48 32.99
N VAL A 207 15.81 -2.73 32.84
CA VAL A 207 16.42 -3.72 31.96
C VAL A 207 16.19 -3.33 30.50
N ALA A 208 14.98 -2.95 30.12
CA ALA A 208 14.66 -2.54 28.76
C ALA A 208 15.56 -1.38 28.27
N LEU A 209 15.86 -0.42 29.16
CA LEU A 209 16.66 0.75 28.81
C LEU A 209 18.19 0.54 28.97
N ARG A 210 18.64 -0.49 29.70
CA ARG A 210 20.08 -0.71 29.95
C ARG A 210 20.63 -1.94 29.25
N ALA A 211 19.78 -2.86 28.78
CA ALA A 211 20.26 -4.07 28.13
C ALA A 211 20.88 -3.76 26.76
N PRO A 212 22.13 -4.22 26.50
CA PRO A 212 22.77 -4.07 25.20
C PRO A 212 21.91 -4.66 24.04
N SER A 213 21.15 -5.72 24.32
CA SER A 213 20.25 -6.35 23.35
C SER A 213 19.13 -5.42 22.87
N SER A 214 18.66 -4.46 23.70
CA SER A 214 17.65 -3.48 23.28
C SER A 214 18.20 -2.53 22.21
N TYR A 215 19.42 -2.03 22.41
CA TYR A 215 20.09 -1.15 21.45
C TYR A 215 20.51 -1.90 20.19
N ALA A 216 21.03 -3.13 20.35
CA ALA A 216 21.37 -3.98 19.22
C ALA A 216 20.13 -4.31 18.37
N PHE A 217 18.99 -4.59 19.00
CA PHE A 217 17.72 -4.79 18.29
C PHE A 217 17.34 -3.55 17.48
N LEU A 218 17.37 -2.37 18.07
CA LEU A 218 17.04 -1.11 17.37
C LEU A 218 18.02 -0.83 16.23
N ALA A 219 19.31 -1.06 16.45
CA ALA A 219 20.34 -0.85 15.43
C ALA A 219 20.15 -1.79 14.23
N VAL A 220 19.87 -3.08 14.47
CA VAL A 220 19.63 -4.06 13.40
C VAL A 220 18.27 -3.82 12.71
N ALA A 221 17.23 -3.46 13.47
CA ALA A 221 15.90 -3.24 12.91
C ALA A 221 15.82 -1.95 12.07
N LEU A 222 16.38 -0.85 12.57
CA LEU A 222 16.28 0.48 11.93
C LEU A 222 17.45 0.77 10.98
N GLY A 223 18.64 0.28 11.30
CA GLY A 223 19.86 0.62 10.54
C GLY A 223 19.76 0.37 9.04
N PRO A 224 19.34 -0.81 8.58
CA PRO A 224 19.21 -1.08 7.15
C PRO A 224 18.25 -0.14 6.43
N TYR A 225 17.12 0.21 7.06
CA TYR A 225 16.18 1.17 6.50
C TYR A 225 16.80 2.58 6.42
N VAL A 226 17.44 3.05 7.48
CA VAL A 226 18.07 4.38 7.50
C VAL A 226 19.16 4.50 6.43
N VAL A 227 19.99 3.46 6.27
CA VAL A 227 21.04 3.43 5.25
C VAL A 227 20.45 3.41 3.84
N TYR A 228 19.43 2.58 3.61
CA TYR A 228 18.74 2.50 2.33
C TYR A 228 18.06 3.84 1.96
N ASP A 229 17.29 4.41 2.89
CA ASP A 229 16.57 5.66 2.69
C ASP A 229 17.54 6.82 2.39
N ALA A 230 18.65 6.93 3.16
CA ALA A 230 19.66 7.94 2.90
C ALA A 230 20.33 7.76 1.53
N TYR A 231 20.58 6.54 1.10
CA TYR A 231 21.14 6.24 -0.21
C TYR A 231 20.16 6.63 -1.33
N VAL A 232 18.91 6.14 -1.26
CA VAL A 232 17.92 6.41 -2.33
C VAL A 232 17.64 7.91 -2.43
N ARG A 233 17.55 8.63 -1.32
CA ARG A 233 17.43 10.10 -1.33
C ARG A 233 18.59 10.80 -2.01
N SER A 234 19.79 10.24 -1.96
CA SER A 234 20.96 10.86 -2.59
C SER A 234 20.97 10.75 -4.10
N ILE A 235 20.22 9.81 -4.68
CA ILE A 235 20.13 9.57 -6.12
C ILE A 235 18.78 9.97 -6.74
N ALA A 236 17.72 10.07 -5.94
CA ALA A 236 16.37 10.36 -6.42
C ALA A 236 16.18 11.85 -6.70
N GLU A 237 15.53 12.18 -7.81
CA GLU A 237 15.02 13.53 -8.06
C GLU A 237 13.75 13.80 -7.24
N TRP A 238 12.92 12.77 -7.04
CA TRP A 238 11.62 12.88 -6.39
C TRP A 238 11.58 12.14 -5.06
N HIS A 239 11.15 12.85 -4.03
CA HIS A 239 11.11 12.40 -2.65
C HIS A 239 9.67 12.09 -2.24
N TRP A 240 9.14 10.93 -2.65
CA TRP A 240 7.74 10.56 -2.41
C TRP A 240 7.45 10.16 -0.96
N ALA A 241 8.22 9.23 -0.39
CA ALA A 241 7.93 8.74 0.95
C ALA A 241 8.14 9.80 2.02
N SER A 242 9.23 10.60 1.92
CA SER A 242 9.48 11.71 2.81
C SER A 242 8.59 12.92 2.51
N GLY A 243 8.21 13.12 1.24
CA GLY A 243 7.27 14.15 0.81
C GLY A 243 5.91 14.01 1.48
N ILE A 244 5.33 12.81 1.49
CA ILE A 244 4.09 12.53 2.24
C ILE A 244 4.21 13.01 3.70
N THR A 245 5.30 12.69 4.36
CA THR A 245 5.50 13.07 5.77
C THR A 245 5.67 14.58 5.93
N THR A 246 6.51 15.21 5.12
CA THR A 246 6.92 16.61 5.30
C THR A 246 5.93 17.60 4.72
N LEU A 247 5.31 17.28 3.59
CA LEU A 247 4.42 18.19 2.85
C LEU A 247 2.95 17.99 3.22
N HIS A 248 2.54 16.77 3.58
CA HIS A 248 1.14 16.47 3.88
C HIS A 248 0.90 16.24 5.37
N VAL A 249 1.55 15.24 5.98
CA VAL A 249 1.22 14.76 7.32
C VAL A 249 1.59 15.77 8.40
N LEU A 250 2.82 16.27 8.43
CA LEU A 250 3.26 17.21 9.45
C LEU A 250 2.51 18.55 9.43
N PRO A 251 2.28 19.20 8.26
CA PRO A 251 1.47 20.40 8.19
C PRO A 251 0.03 20.18 8.65
N ALA A 252 -0.62 19.08 8.20
CA ALA A 252 -1.98 18.76 8.62
C ALA A 252 -2.09 18.47 10.12
N LEU A 253 -1.10 17.78 10.70
CA LEU A 253 -1.06 17.55 12.15
C LEU A 253 -0.90 18.86 12.92
N ARG A 254 0.03 19.73 12.51
CA ARG A 254 0.23 21.06 13.13
C ARG A 254 -1.05 21.90 13.04
N ALA A 255 -1.67 21.96 11.86
CA ALA A 255 -2.92 22.69 11.66
C ALA A 255 -4.04 22.18 12.57
N SER A 256 -4.15 20.86 12.79
CA SER A 256 -5.18 20.26 13.64
C SER A 256 -5.06 20.64 15.14
N LEU A 257 -3.89 21.11 15.56
CA LEU A 257 -3.62 21.51 16.96
C LEU A 257 -3.80 23.02 17.20
N THR A 258 -4.14 23.79 16.18
CA THR A 258 -4.25 25.26 16.30
C THR A 258 -5.54 25.73 16.96
N THR A 259 -6.66 25.03 16.76
CA THR A 259 -7.97 25.39 17.30
C THR A 259 -8.79 24.14 17.66
N LEU A 260 -9.77 24.31 18.56
CA LEU A 260 -10.71 23.23 18.90
C LEU A 260 -11.56 22.79 17.69
N SER A 261 -11.88 23.72 16.79
CA SER A 261 -12.60 23.41 15.55
C SER A 261 -11.75 22.53 14.62
N ALA A 262 -10.48 22.86 14.45
CA ALA A 262 -9.56 22.06 13.65
C ALA A 262 -9.34 20.64 14.24
N LEU A 263 -9.24 20.56 15.57
CA LEU A 263 -9.19 19.27 16.27
C LEU A 263 -10.49 18.47 16.05
N GLY A 264 -11.65 19.14 16.16
CA GLY A 264 -12.96 18.51 15.88
C GLY A 264 -13.08 17.98 14.45
N ALA A 265 -12.61 18.75 13.46
CA ALA A 265 -12.55 18.30 12.07
C ALA A 265 -11.65 17.07 11.91
N LYS A 266 -10.46 17.08 12.51
CA LYS A 266 -9.52 15.94 12.49
C LYS A 266 -10.12 14.68 13.13
N LEU A 267 -10.88 14.81 14.21
CA LEU A 267 -11.62 13.70 14.83
C LEU A 267 -12.75 13.18 13.93
N GLY A 268 -13.39 14.07 13.17
CA GLY A 268 -14.36 13.69 12.13
C GLY A 268 -13.72 12.82 11.03
N GLU A 269 -12.56 13.23 10.53
CA GLU A 269 -11.77 12.44 9.56
C GLU A 269 -11.34 11.09 10.15
N PHE A 270 -10.91 11.07 11.41
CA PHE A 270 -10.53 9.83 12.08
C PHE A 270 -11.70 8.86 12.19
N ARG A 271 -12.91 9.36 12.49
CA ARG A 271 -14.12 8.53 12.48
C ARG A 271 -14.39 7.96 11.09
N HIS A 272 -14.18 8.74 10.03
CA HIS A 272 -14.31 8.27 8.65
C HIS A 272 -13.29 7.15 8.34
N VAL A 273 -12.03 7.33 8.76
CA VAL A 273 -10.98 6.30 8.61
C VAL A 273 -11.33 5.00 9.34
N LEU A 274 -11.89 5.08 10.56
CA LEU A 274 -12.38 3.90 11.27
C LEU A 274 -13.58 3.24 10.53
N GLY A 275 -14.40 4.06 9.88
CA GLY A 275 -15.46 3.58 8.99
C GLY A 275 -14.91 2.79 7.79
N MET A 276 -13.85 3.28 7.13
CA MET A 276 -13.16 2.55 6.06
C MET A 276 -12.56 1.22 6.56
N LEU A 277 -11.92 1.22 7.76
CA LEU A 277 -11.38 0.00 8.35
C LEU A 277 -12.44 -1.09 8.45
N VAL A 278 -13.64 -0.74 8.93
CA VAL A 278 -14.75 -1.69 9.06
C VAL A 278 -15.38 -2.01 7.70
N ALA A 279 -15.56 -1.03 6.82
CA ALA A 279 -16.26 -1.23 5.56
C ALA A 279 -15.46 -2.08 4.56
N THR A 280 -14.20 -1.70 4.31
CA THR A 280 -13.40 -2.27 3.20
C THR A 280 -12.29 -3.21 3.67
N MET A 281 -11.72 -3.00 4.87
CA MET A 281 -10.55 -3.76 5.30
C MET A 281 -10.93 -5.02 6.09
N LEU A 282 -11.74 -4.90 7.14
CA LEU A 282 -12.20 -6.01 7.97
C LEU A 282 -13.51 -6.63 7.46
N GLY A 283 -14.32 -5.85 6.77
CA GLY A 283 -15.72 -6.14 6.48
C GLY A 283 -16.60 -5.98 7.73
N PRO A 284 -17.94 -5.80 7.57
CA PRO A 284 -18.84 -5.57 8.70
C PRO A 284 -18.79 -6.67 9.76
N VAL A 285 -18.75 -7.93 9.34
CA VAL A 285 -18.67 -9.08 10.27
C VAL A 285 -17.31 -9.14 10.97
N GLY A 286 -16.22 -8.95 10.23
CA GLY A 286 -14.87 -8.92 10.79
C GLY A 286 -14.67 -7.77 11.77
N GLY A 287 -15.19 -6.58 11.45
CA GLY A 287 -15.16 -5.42 12.32
C GLY A 287 -15.96 -5.64 13.62
N ALA A 288 -17.16 -6.24 13.51
CA ALA A 288 -17.96 -6.60 14.69
C ALA A 288 -17.22 -7.62 15.57
N LEU A 289 -16.66 -8.69 14.97
CA LEU A 289 -15.89 -9.68 15.71
C LEU A 289 -14.67 -9.06 16.41
N PHE A 290 -13.97 -8.16 15.74
CA PHE A 290 -12.83 -7.43 16.32
C PHE A 290 -13.27 -6.61 17.54
N LEU A 291 -14.36 -5.84 17.42
CA LEU A 291 -14.90 -5.05 18.51
C LEU A 291 -15.35 -5.93 19.68
N PHE A 292 -16.12 -7.01 19.41
CA PHE A 292 -16.52 -7.96 20.44
C PHE A 292 -15.33 -8.63 21.13
N ALA A 293 -14.29 -8.98 20.38
CA ALA A 293 -13.09 -9.57 20.94
C ALA A 293 -12.35 -8.59 21.89
N MET A 294 -12.25 -7.33 21.52
CA MET A 294 -11.67 -6.29 22.40
C MET A 294 -12.48 -6.14 23.70
N VAL A 295 -13.79 -5.96 23.58
CA VAL A 295 -14.69 -5.81 24.73
C VAL A 295 -14.64 -7.04 25.64
N ALA A 296 -14.71 -8.23 25.04
CA ALA A 296 -14.62 -9.49 25.78
C ALA A 296 -13.29 -9.65 26.52
N SER A 297 -12.18 -9.21 25.95
CA SER A 297 -10.86 -9.27 26.61
C SER A 297 -10.80 -8.44 27.90
N VAL A 298 -11.52 -7.33 27.93
CA VAL A 298 -11.62 -6.46 29.12
C VAL A 298 -12.55 -7.10 30.16
N ILE A 299 -13.76 -7.52 29.72
CA ILE A 299 -14.79 -8.07 30.63
C ILE A 299 -14.32 -9.37 31.26
N TRP A 300 -13.79 -10.28 30.45
CA TRP A 300 -13.37 -11.62 30.90
C TRP A 300 -11.96 -11.62 31.52
N ARG A 301 -11.34 -10.44 31.65
CA ARG A 301 -10.01 -10.27 32.24
C ARG A 301 -9.03 -11.33 31.70
N VAL A 302 -9.03 -11.53 30.38
CA VAL A 302 -8.10 -12.46 29.71
C VAL A 302 -6.70 -11.93 29.97
N ARG A 303 -6.15 -12.26 31.13
CA ARG A 303 -4.76 -11.91 31.50
C ARG A 303 -3.85 -12.93 30.82
N SER A 304 -3.39 -12.60 29.64
CA SER A 304 -2.24 -13.31 29.04
C SER A 304 -1.12 -12.29 28.85
N GLN A 305 0.10 -12.80 28.75
CA GLN A 305 1.26 -11.97 28.36
C GLN A 305 1.04 -11.27 27.02
N ALA A 306 0.15 -11.83 26.22
CA ALA A 306 -0.36 -11.30 24.97
C ALA A 306 -1.19 -10.01 25.10
N THR A 307 -1.81 -9.77 26.25
CA THR A 307 -2.73 -8.64 26.40
C THR A 307 -2.00 -7.30 26.21
N VAL A 308 -0.82 -7.14 26.81
CA VAL A 308 -0.01 -5.92 26.66
C VAL A 308 0.39 -5.73 25.20
N LEU A 309 0.84 -6.78 24.53
CA LEU A 309 1.25 -6.74 23.12
C LEU A 309 0.08 -6.29 22.23
N LEU A 310 -1.08 -6.89 22.37
CA LEU A 310 -2.25 -6.59 21.52
C LEU A 310 -2.77 -5.17 21.73
N TRP A 311 -2.86 -4.71 22.99
CA TRP A 311 -3.31 -3.35 23.29
C TRP A 311 -2.29 -2.29 22.87
N ALA A 312 -0.98 -2.55 23.02
CA ALA A 312 0.07 -1.66 22.55
C ALA A 312 0.09 -1.58 21.02
N TRP A 313 -0.13 -2.70 20.33
CA TRP A 313 -0.26 -2.70 18.87
C TRP A 313 -1.49 -1.91 18.42
N LEU A 314 -2.63 -2.11 19.08
CA LEU A 314 -3.83 -1.33 18.80
C LEU A 314 -3.60 0.17 18.98
N ALA A 315 -2.99 0.57 20.09
CA ALA A 315 -2.69 1.97 20.36
C ALA A 315 -1.77 2.58 19.27
N ALA A 316 -0.73 1.86 18.88
CA ALA A 316 0.17 2.29 17.80
C ALA A 316 -0.54 2.39 16.44
N ALA A 317 -1.37 1.40 16.10
CA ALA A 317 -2.13 1.40 14.87
C ALA A 317 -3.18 2.53 14.82
N LEU A 318 -3.87 2.79 15.94
CA LEU A 318 -4.81 3.92 16.04
C LEU A 318 -4.10 5.27 15.95
N LEU A 319 -2.94 5.41 16.60
CA LEU A 319 -2.12 6.62 16.48
C LEU A 319 -1.66 6.85 15.04
N TYR A 320 -1.18 5.81 14.38
CA TYR A 320 -0.83 5.87 12.97
C TYR A 320 -2.03 6.26 12.09
N ALA A 321 -3.18 5.62 12.29
CA ALA A 321 -4.39 5.96 11.56
C ALA A 321 -4.81 7.42 11.77
N TYR A 322 -4.72 7.92 13.00
CA TYR A 322 -5.01 9.31 13.34
C TYR A 322 -4.03 10.30 12.70
N VAL A 323 -2.73 9.99 12.70
CA VAL A 323 -1.69 10.91 12.21
C VAL A 323 -1.60 10.88 10.69
N VAL A 324 -1.55 9.69 10.08
CA VAL A 324 -1.23 9.50 8.65
C VAL A 324 -2.49 9.27 7.82
N VAL A 325 -3.30 8.27 8.17
CA VAL A 325 -4.39 7.84 7.28
C VAL A 325 -5.51 8.87 7.18
N THR A 326 -5.72 9.70 8.20
CA THR A 326 -6.66 10.84 8.12
C THR A 326 -6.24 11.91 7.11
N VAL A 327 -4.98 11.92 6.69
CA VAL A 327 -4.45 12.86 5.68
C VAL A 327 -4.50 12.23 4.30
N GLU A 328 -3.90 11.06 4.16
CA GLU A 328 -3.77 10.39 2.86
C GLU A 328 -5.08 9.72 2.40
N ARG A 329 -5.98 9.38 3.32
CA ARG A 329 -7.33 8.82 3.08
C ARG A 329 -7.35 7.59 2.18
N VAL A 330 -6.29 6.80 2.23
CA VAL A 330 -6.13 5.58 1.43
C VAL A 330 -6.37 4.38 2.33
N ASP A 331 -7.31 3.50 1.96
CA ASP A 331 -7.75 2.41 2.81
C ASP A 331 -6.70 1.31 3.02
N TYR A 332 -5.85 1.01 2.02
CA TYR A 332 -4.76 0.03 2.20
C TYR A 332 -3.68 0.49 3.20
N TYR A 333 -3.63 1.76 3.59
CA TYR A 333 -2.80 2.20 4.70
C TYR A 333 -3.26 1.62 6.05
N LEU A 334 -4.50 1.13 6.13
CA LEU A 334 -5.04 0.42 7.29
C LEU A 334 -4.62 -1.06 7.35
N TYR A 335 -3.82 -1.53 6.41
CA TYR A 335 -3.37 -2.93 6.34
C TYR A 335 -2.75 -3.46 7.65
N PRO A 336 -1.98 -2.66 8.46
CA PRO A 336 -1.43 -3.10 9.75
C PRO A 336 -2.47 -3.53 10.79
N PHE A 337 -3.75 -3.14 10.63
CA PHE A 337 -4.84 -3.60 11.51
C PHE A 337 -5.27 -5.03 11.27
N LEU A 338 -5.08 -5.57 10.06
CA LEU A 338 -5.60 -6.89 9.69
C LEU A 338 -4.98 -8.02 10.49
N PRO A 339 -3.64 -8.11 10.64
CA PRO A 339 -3.00 -9.10 11.49
C PRO A 339 -3.44 -8.98 12.95
N LEU A 340 -3.53 -7.75 13.47
CA LEU A 340 -3.97 -7.48 14.83
C LEU A 340 -5.39 -7.98 15.08
N ALA A 341 -6.34 -7.63 14.21
CA ALA A 341 -7.74 -8.06 14.32
C ALA A 341 -7.88 -9.58 14.23
N ALA A 342 -7.07 -10.24 13.41
CA ALA A 342 -7.05 -11.69 13.29
C ALA A 342 -6.60 -12.38 14.61
N LEU A 343 -5.55 -11.85 15.25
CA LEU A 343 -5.11 -12.36 16.57
C LEU A 343 -6.18 -12.18 17.64
N TRP A 344 -6.86 -11.03 17.66
CA TRP A 344 -7.99 -10.79 18.57
C TRP A 344 -9.13 -11.80 18.35
N SER A 345 -9.46 -12.08 17.08
CA SER A 345 -10.49 -13.07 16.72
C SER A 345 -10.13 -14.48 17.23
N GLY A 346 -8.85 -14.87 17.10
CA GLY A 346 -8.35 -16.15 17.64
C GLY A 346 -8.45 -16.23 19.16
N GLY A 347 -8.09 -15.15 19.87
CA GLY A 347 -8.22 -15.05 21.32
C GLY A 347 -9.68 -15.14 21.79
N PHE A 348 -10.59 -14.46 21.10
CA PHE A 348 -12.02 -14.50 21.36
C PHE A 348 -12.61 -15.90 21.20
N ALA A 349 -12.26 -16.59 20.09
CA ALA A 349 -12.72 -17.98 19.88
C ALA A 349 -12.27 -18.91 21.01
N THR A 350 -11.03 -18.77 21.49
CA THR A 350 -10.55 -19.56 22.62
C THR A 350 -11.29 -19.23 23.92
N ALA A 351 -11.59 -17.96 24.15
CA ALA A 351 -12.37 -17.57 25.32
C ALA A 351 -13.78 -18.16 25.27
N LEU A 352 -14.46 -18.11 24.11
CA LEU A 352 -15.79 -18.72 23.93
C LEU A 352 -15.80 -20.20 24.23
N THR A 353 -14.79 -20.97 23.81
CA THR A 353 -14.74 -22.41 24.09
C THR A 353 -14.63 -22.77 25.56
N ARG A 354 -14.20 -21.81 26.42
CA ARG A 354 -14.16 -22.02 27.89
C ARG A 354 -15.55 -21.88 28.56
N PHE A 355 -16.43 -21.10 27.93
CA PHE A 355 -17.78 -20.84 28.48
C PHE A 355 -18.85 -21.75 27.88
N VAL A 356 -18.55 -22.41 26.76
CA VAL A 356 -19.51 -23.29 26.08
C VAL A 356 -19.27 -24.74 26.54
N PRO A 357 -20.29 -25.40 27.15
CA PRO A 357 -20.20 -26.79 27.55
C PRO A 357 -19.84 -27.72 26.38
N GLU A 358 -19.16 -28.84 26.66
CA GLU A 358 -18.73 -29.79 25.63
C GLU A 358 -19.84 -30.28 24.70
N PRO A 359 -21.05 -30.61 25.20
CA PRO A 359 -22.14 -31.06 24.34
C PRO A 359 -22.58 -30.02 23.30
N SER A 360 -22.34 -28.71 23.55
CA SER A 360 -22.72 -27.60 22.67
C SER A 360 -21.62 -27.19 21.70
N ARG A 361 -20.43 -27.79 21.74
CA ARG A 361 -19.32 -27.46 20.85
C ARG A 361 -19.63 -27.65 19.36
N PRO A 362 -20.37 -28.65 18.90
CA PRO A 362 -20.79 -28.77 17.50
C PRO A 362 -21.62 -27.57 17.03
N ALA A 363 -22.53 -27.06 17.88
CA ALA A 363 -23.29 -25.84 17.57
C ALA A 363 -22.40 -24.60 17.46
N LEU A 364 -21.36 -24.49 18.29
CA LEU A 364 -20.37 -23.40 18.20
C LEU A 364 -19.56 -23.47 16.89
N VAL A 365 -19.20 -24.70 16.47
CA VAL A 365 -18.51 -24.88 15.16
C VAL A 365 -19.43 -24.47 14.02
N LEU A 366 -20.70 -24.91 14.05
CA LEU A 366 -21.68 -24.52 13.03
C LEU A 366 -21.89 -22.99 12.99
N ALA A 367 -22.03 -22.36 14.15
CA ALA A 367 -22.10 -20.90 14.25
C ALA A 367 -20.86 -20.23 13.65
N GLY A 368 -19.66 -20.76 13.93
CA GLY A 368 -18.40 -20.30 13.35
C GLY A 368 -18.38 -20.40 11.82
N VAL A 369 -18.90 -21.50 11.26
CA VAL A 369 -19.03 -21.68 9.81
C VAL A 369 -19.99 -20.65 9.22
N VAL A 370 -21.16 -20.44 9.84
CA VAL A 370 -22.14 -19.43 9.39
C VAL A 370 -21.51 -18.04 9.42
N VAL A 371 -20.82 -17.68 10.49
CA VAL A 371 -20.12 -16.41 10.61
C VAL A 371 -19.04 -16.25 9.52
N ALA A 372 -18.27 -17.30 9.23
CA ALA A 372 -17.26 -17.28 8.17
C ALA A 372 -17.89 -17.09 6.77
N LEU A 373 -19.02 -17.75 6.49
CA LEU A 373 -19.76 -17.57 5.24
C LEU A 373 -20.34 -16.16 5.10
N LEU A 374 -20.90 -15.62 6.18
CA LEU A 374 -21.39 -14.23 6.22
C LEU A 374 -20.25 -13.23 6.05
N ALA A 375 -19.09 -13.46 6.69
CA ALA A 375 -17.90 -12.63 6.53
C ALA A 375 -17.41 -12.67 5.07
N GLY A 376 -17.34 -13.83 4.46
CA GLY A 376 -16.98 -13.99 3.04
C GLY A 376 -17.96 -13.26 2.11
N TYR A 377 -19.28 -13.43 2.32
CA TYR A 377 -20.29 -12.78 1.50
C TYR A 377 -20.28 -11.26 1.64
N THR A 378 -20.32 -10.73 2.87
CA THR A 378 -20.32 -9.27 3.10
C THR A 378 -18.98 -8.65 2.70
N GLY A 379 -17.88 -9.35 2.95
CA GLY A 379 -16.55 -8.94 2.53
C GLY A 379 -16.42 -8.88 1.00
N TRP A 380 -16.96 -9.90 0.30
CA TRP A 380 -16.99 -9.85 -1.17
C TRP A 380 -17.76 -8.62 -1.68
N ARG A 381 -18.94 -8.35 -1.13
CA ARG A 381 -19.72 -7.17 -1.52
C ARG A 381 -18.97 -5.85 -1.29
N ALA A 382 -18.16 -5.77 -0.26
CA ALA A 382 -17.36 -4.59 0.06
C ALA A 382 -16.28 -4.30 -0.98
N VAL A 383 -15.57 -5.34 -1.45
CA VAL A 383 -14.43 -5.17 -2.37
C VAL A 383 -14.72 -5.52 -3.84
N ALA A 384 -15.90 -6.04 -4.15
CA ALA A 384 -16.27 -6.34 -5.53
C ALA A 384 -16.10 -5.15 -6.50
N PRO A 385 -16.44 -3.90 -6.12
CA PRO A 385 -16.19 -2.74 -6.99
C PRO A 385 -14.71 -2.50 -7.30
N TYR A 386 -13.80 -2.91 -6.43
CA TYR A 386 -12.36 -2.73 -6.61
C TYR A 386 -11.78 -3.54 -7.77
N TYR A 387 -12.46 -4.63 -8.17
CA TYR A 387 -12.07 -5.44 -9.32
C TYR A 387 -12.46 -4.84 -10.68
N ALA A 388 -13.22 -3.74 -10.66
CA ALA A 388 -13.57 -3.05 -11.88
C ALA A 388 -12.38 -2.22 -12.40
N TYR A 389 -12.21 -2.19 -13.72
CA TYR A 389 -11.21 -1.37 -14.39
C TYR A 389 -11.77 -0.83 -15.71
N SER A 390 -11.21 0.25 -16.23
CA SER A 390 -11.60 0.85 -17.49
C SER A 390 -11.09 0.03 -18.67
N LYS A 391 -11.96 -0.79 -19.26
CA LYS A 391 -11.62 -1.59 -20.46
C LYS A 391 -11.23 -0.72 -21.67
N PRO A 392 -11.91 0.43 -21.95
CA PRO A 392 -11.47 1.34 -22.99
C PRO A 392 -10.00 1.78 -22.79
N VAL A 393 -9.63 2.24 -21.59
CA VAL A 393 -8.25 2.68 -21.30
C VAL A 393 -7.26 1.57 -21.64
N TYR A 394 -7.51 0.32 -21.22
CA TYR A 394 -6.62 -0.81 -21.50
C TYR A 394 -6.46 -1.10 -22.99
N ARG A 395 -7.58 -1.10 -23.73
CA ARG A 395 -7.61 -1.33 -25.17
C ARG A 395 -6.92 -0.19 -25.93
N ASP A 396 -7.24 1.03 -25.55
CA ASP A 396 -6.84 2.23 -26.27
C ASP A 396 -5.34 2.54 -26.02
N ALA A 397 -4.80 2.17 -24.85
CA ALA A 397 -3.37 2.23 -24.57
C ALA A 397 -2.54 1.37 -25.57
N ALA A 398 -2.99 0.17 -25.92
CA ALA A 398 -2.32 -0.67 -26.88
C ALA A 398 -2.30 -0.04 -28.29
N ALA A 399 -3.40 0.59 -28.71
CA ALA A 399 -3.49 1.31 -29.97
C ALA A 399 -2.58 2.54 -30.00
N LEU A 400 -2.49 3.26 -28.88
CA LEU A 400 -1.60 4.41 -28.71
C LEU A 400 -0.12 3.98 -28.76
N ASP A 401 0.24 2.90 -28.07
CA ASP A 401 1.60 2.35 -28.13
C ASP A 401 2.06 2.05 -29.56
N ALA A 402 1.18 1.50 -30.38
CA ALA A 402 1.48 1.17 -31.78
C ALA A 402 1.71 2.42 -32.67
N THR A 403 1.20 3.59 -32.28
CA THR A 403 1.32 4.84 -33.08
C THR A 403 2.47 5.75 -32.64
N LEU A 404 2.86 5.66 -31.38
CA LEU A 404 3.95 6.48 -30.83
C LEU A 404 5.31 5.88 -31.20
N ALA A 405 6.28 6.74 -31.55
CA ALA A 405 7.64 6.28 -31.81
C ALA A 405 8.24 5.54 -30.61
N PRO A 406 8.90 4.39 -30.80
CA PRO A 406 9.53 3.66 -29.71
C PRO A 406 10.52 4.53 -28.94
N GLY A 407 10.44 4.50 -27.60
CA GLY A 407 11.33 5.29 -26.72
C GLY A 407 11.06 6.78 -26.70
N SER A 408 10.03 7.30 -27.39
CA SER A 408 9.64 8.71 -27.29
C SER A 408 9.18 9.06 -25.87
N LEU A 409 9.57 10.26 -25.41
CA LEU A 409 9.07 10.84 -24.18
C LEU A 409 7.73 11.55 -24.47
N VAL A 410 6.76 11.36 -23.58
CA VAL A 410 5.42 11.91 -23.73
C VAL A 410 4.98 12.65 -22.47
N VAL A 411 4.12 13.65 -22.63
CA VAL A 411 3.35 14.22 -21.53
C VAL A 411 1.95 13.65 -21.60
N MET A 412 1.55 12.97 -20.54
CA MET A 412 0.25 12.32 -20.44
C MET A 412 -0.68 13.18 -19.59
N GLY A 413 -1.70 13.73 -20.20
CA GLY A 413 -2.71 14.54 -19.53
C GLY A 413 -3.68 13.68 -18.68
N HIS A 414 -3.13 13.01 -17.68
CA HIS A 414 -3.81 12.15 -16.74
C HIS A 414 -2.89 11.87 -15.55
N TYR A 415 -3.42 11.94 -14.35
CA TYR A 415 -2.65 11.76 -13.11
C TYR A 415 -2.29 10.29 -12.81
N ASP A 416 -2.86 9.30 -13.49
CA ASP A 416 -2.60 7.88 -13.23
C ASP A 416 -1.48 7.34 -14.14
N PRO A 417 -0.28 7.01 -13.63
CA PRO A 417 0.86 6.57 -14.41
C PRO A 417 0.68 5.19 -15.06
N SER A 418 -0.38 4.45 -14.72
CA SER A 418 -0.63 3.13 -15.30
C SER A 418 -0.80 3.16 -16.82
N VAL A 419 -1.23 4.28 -17.39
CA VAL A 419 -1.31 4.44 -18.85
C VAL A 419 0.10 4.51 -19.45
N LEU A 420 1.06 5.25 -18.85
CA LEU A 420 2.46 5.24 -19.28
C LEU A 420 3.05 3.83 -19.29
N TYR A 421 2.71 3.05 -18.25
CA TYR A 421 3.10 1.64 -18.19
C TYR A 421 2.60 0.84 -19.39
N TYR A 422 1.31 0.97 -19.77
CA TYR A 422 0.71 0.21 -20.86
C TYR A 422 1.10 0.69 -22.26
N ILE A 423 1.46 1.95 -22.43
CA ILE A 423 1.98 2.46 -23.71
C ILE A 423 3.50 2.28 -23.83
N HIS A 424 4.14 1.65 -22.87
CA HIS A 424 5.59 1.41 -22.85
C HIS A 424 6.43 2.66 -23.09
N ARG A 425 6.01 3.79 -22.54
CA ARG A 425 6.72 5.08 -22.66
C ARG A 425 7.10 5.60 -21.29
N LYS A 426 8.08 6.51 -21.30
CA LYS A 426 8.45 7.35 -20.17
C LYS A 426 8.07 8.79 -20.45
N GLY A 427 8.02 9.61 -19.41
CA GLY A 427 7.72 11.01 -19.58
C GLY A 427 7.12 11.64 -18.35
N TRP A 428 6.01 12.32 -18.51
CA TRP A 428 5.32 13.02 -17.43
C TRP A 428 3.85 12.59 -17.39
N GLU A 429 3.32 12.42 -16.19
CA GLU A 429 1.90 12.29 -15.90
C GLU A 429 1.48 13.45 -15.00
N GLU A 430 0.41 14.13 -15.35
CA GLU A 430 -0.12 15.21 -14.52
C GLU A 430 -1.59 15.47 -14.88
N ASP A 431 -2.30 16.03 -13.94
CA ASP A 431 -3.65 16.53 -14.17
C ASP A 431 -3.59 17.66 -15.19
N PRO A 432 -4.20 17.52 -16.38
CA PRO A 432 -4.15 18.55 -17.42
C PRO A 432 -4.80 19.86 -16.99
N TYR A 433 -5.58 19.87 -15.91
CA TYR A 433 -6.11 21.10 -15.33
C TYR A 433 -5.04 21.91 -14.59
N LEU A 434 -4.04 21.24 -14.03
CA LEU A 434 -2.96 21.86 -13.25
C LEU A 434 -1.68 22.13 -14.11
N TRP A 435 -1.48 21.36 -15.16
CA TRP A 435 -0.33 21.47 -16.05
C TRP A 435 -0.36 22.80 -16.81
N THR A 436 0.76 23.50 -16.84
CA THR A 436 0.86 24.81 -17.47
C THR A 436 1.64 24.78 -18.79
N PRO A 437 1.53 25.80 -19.67
CA PRO A 437 2.41 25.93 -20.83
C PRO A 437 3.89 25.94 -20.47
N PHE A 438 4.27 26.48 -19.30
CA PHE A 438 5.65 26.48 -18.83
C PHE A 438 6.13 25.05 -18.50
N ASP A 439 5.28 24.25 -17.87
CA ASP A 439 5.61 22.85 -17.56
C ASP A 439 5.79 22.05 -18.86
N GLU A 440 4.91 22.28 -19.86
CA GLU A 440 5.02 21.62 -21.16
C GLU A 440 6.29 22.06 -21.92
N GLU A 441 6.64 23.33 -21.91
CA GLU A 441 7.89 23.83 -22.50
C GLU A 441 9.12 23.22 -21.80
N SER A 442 9.06 23.08 -20.48
CA SER A 442 10.10 22.39 -19.70
C SER A 442 10.22 20.91 -20.09
N ALA A 443 9.09 20.21 -20.24
CA ALA A 443 9.06 18.81 -20.68
C ALA A 443 9.63 18.67 -22.11
N ILE A 444 9.27 19.57 -23.03
CA ILE A 444 9.80 19.61 -24.40
C ILE A 444 11.31 19.84 -24.40
N ALA A 445 11.81 20.74 -23.57
CA ALA A 445 13.23 20.99 -23.43
C ALA A 445 14.00 19.75 -22.94
N LYS A 446 13.36 18.90 -22.15
CA LYS A 446 13.88 17.62 -21.69
C LYS A 446 13.63 16.46 -22.68
N GLY A 447 13.00 16.72 -23.81
CA GLY A 447 12.82 15.75 -24.90
C GLY A 447 11.42 15.22 -25.12
N ALA A 448 10.38 15.74 -24.44
CA ALA A 448 9.00 15.42 -24.76
C ALA A 448 8.66 15.83 -26.21
N ARG A 449 7.84 15.02 -26.89
CA ARG A 449 7.44 15.26 -28.29
C ARG A 449 5.95 15.13 -28.53
N SER A 450 5.20 14.74 -27.50
CA SER A 450 3.75 14.58 -27.61
C SER A 450 3.08 14.86 -26.28
N PHE A 451 1.95 15.59 -26.32
CA PHE A 451 0.99 15.68 -25.23
C PHE A 451 -0.23 14.85 -25.59
N ILE A 452 -0.65 13.96 -24.70
CA ILE A 452 -1.76 13.03 -24.91
C ILE A 452 -2.93 13.42 -24.01
N ALA A 453 -4.03 13.84 -24.59
CA ALA A 453 -5.21 14.30 -23.85
C ALA A 453 -6.09 13.11 -23.43
N ILE A 454 -5.69 12.39 -22.38
CA ILE A 454 -6.46 11.27 -21.81
C ILE A 454 -7.78 11.79 -21.19
N GLU A 455 -7.74 12.95 -20.53
CA GLU A 455 -8.90 13.59 -19.90
C GLU A 455 -9.27 14.90 -20.61
N PRO A 456 -9.88 14.84 -21.81
CA PRO A 456 -10.16 16.04 -22.60
C PRO A 456 -11.11 17.02 -21.90
N GLY A 457 -11.98 16.53 -21.01
CA GLY A 457 -12.86 17.38 -20.20
C GLY A 457 -12.13 18.23 -19.17
N ARG A 458 -11.04 17.71 -18.60
CA ARG A 458 -10.18 18.47 -17.66
C ARG A 458 -9.29 19.43 -18.42
N LEU A 459 -8.72 19.00 -19.55
CA LEU A 459 -7.94 19.88 -20.43
C LEU A 459 -8.74 21.10 -20.90
N LYS A 460 -10.00 20.92 -21.29
CA LYS A 460 -10.88 22.03 -21.71
C LYS A 460 -11.11 23.08 -20.61
N ARG A 461 -10.99 22.72 -19.33
CA ARG A 461 -11.11 23.67 -18.22
C ARG A 461 -9.82 24.49 -18.02
N ASN A 462 -8.69 24.00 -18.49
CA ASN A 462 -7.44 24.73 -18.55
C ASN A 462 -7.35 25.46 -19.87
N VAL A 463 -7.93 26.66 -19.90
CA VAL A 463 -8.06 27.47 -21.10
C VAL A 463 -6.69 27.86 -21.66
N GLU A 464 -5.74 28.15 -20.79
CA GLU A 464 -4.38 28.56 -21.16
C GLU A 464 -3.62 27.41 -21.85
N LEU A 465 -3.56 26.24 -21.22
CA LEU A 465 -2.94 25.05 -21.81
C LEU A 465 -3.62 24.63 -23.11
N SER A 466 -4.95 24.66 -23.14
CA SER A 466 -5.73 24.33 -24.34
C SER A 466 -5.39 25.24 -25.51
N ALA A 467 -5.30 26.57 -25.28
CA ALA A 467 -4.91 27.54 -26.28
C ALA A 467 -3.44 27.36 -26.73
N TRP A 468 -2.56 27.04 -25.80
CA TRP A 468 -1.15 26.79 -26.08
C TRP A 468 -0.94 25.54 -26.96
N LEU A 469 -1.64 24.43 -26.65
CA LEU A 469 -1.58 23.18 -27.40
C LEU A 469 -2.10 23.32 -28.83
N GLN A 470 -3.04 24.23 -29.12
CA GLN A 470 -3.51 24.52 -30.48
C GLN A 470 -2.43 25.06 -31.43
N ARG A 471 -1.23 25.30 -30.93
CA ARG A 471 -0.07 25.66 -31.76
C ARG A 471 0.47 24.47 -32.55
N PHE A 472 0.14 23.25 -32.16
CA PHE A 472 0.71 22.03 -32.71
C PHE A 472 -0.29 21.23 -33.51
N PRO A 473 0.18 20.42 -34.49
CA PRO A 473 -0.67 19.48 -35.18
C PRO A 473 -1.23 18.44 -34.23
N THR A 474 -2.40 17.93 -34.55
CA THR A 474 -3.10 16.92 -33.77
C THR A 474 -3.35 15.68 -34.61
N SER A 475 -3.28 14.53 -33.96
CA SER A 475 -3.72 13.25 -34.49
C SER A 475 -4.62 12.54 -33.47
N GLU A 476 -5.33 11.52 -33.88
CA GLU A 476 -6.14 10.69 -33.00
C GLU A 476 -5.54 9.30 -32.98
N ALA A 477 -5.28 8.79 -31.78
CA ALA A 477 -4.76 7.45 -31.57
C ALA A 477 -5.44 6.79 -30.37
N GLY A 478 -6.02 5.62 -30.57
CA GLY A 478 -6.71 4.88 -29.52
C GLY A 478 -7.92 5.64 -28.93
N GLY A 479 -8.55 6.55 -29.69
CA GLY A 479 -9.65 7.39 -29.22
C GLY A 479 -9.22 8.59 -28.39
N TRP A 480 -7.91 8.85 -28.28
CA TRP A 480 -7.34 10.03 -27.60
C TRP A 480 -6.71 11.00 -28.58
N LEU A 481 -6.83 12.29 -28.28
CA LEU A 481 -6.20 13.36 -29.04
C LEU A 481 -4.74 13.47 -28.62
N VAL A 482 -3.85 13.38 -29.60
CA VAL A 482 -2.40 13.50 -29.43
C VAL A 482 -1.95 14.81 -30.09
N TYR A 483 -1.35 15.71 -29.34
CA TYR A 483 -0.70 16.91 -29.85
C TYR A 483 0.78 16.59 -30.07
N GLU A 484 1.28 16.85 -31.28
CA GLU A 484 2.70 16.67 -31.61
C GLU A 484 3.48 17.92 -31.18
N THR A 485 3.88 17.95 -29.90
CA THR A 485 4.51 19.14 -29.28
C THR A 485 5.99 19.36 -29.66
N ASP A 486 6.39 18.89 -30.85
CA ASP A 486 7.69 19.19 -31.42
C ASP A 486 7.73 20.65 -31.85
N PRO A 487 8.65 21.49 -31.33
CA PRO A 487 8.79 22.93 -31.74
C PRO A 487 8.98 23.15 -33.24
N ALA A 488 9.58 22.17 -33.95
CA ALA A 488 9.73 22.22 -35.39
C ALA A 488 8.40 22.07 -36.17
N LYS A 489 7.31 21.63 -35.49
CA LYS A 489 6.01 21.37 -36.11
C LYS A 489 4.95 22.42 -35.76
N ILE A 490 5.32 23.56 -35.19
CA ILE A 490 4.37 24.62 -34.88
C ILE A 490 3.63 25.06 -36.18
N LEU A 491 2.32 25.12 -36.08
CA LEU A 491 1.42 25.42 -37.20
C LEU A 491 1.63 26.89 -37.68
N PRO A 492 1.53 27.17 -38.97
CA PRO A 492 1.65 28.53 -39.49
C PRO A 492 0.65 29.51 -38.82
N GLY A 493 1.14 30.66 -38.36
CA GLY A 493 0.35 31.68 -37.68
C GLY A 493 -0.17 31.31 -36.29
N ALA A 494 0.19 30.13 -35.77
CA ALA A 494 -0.27 29.71 -34.46
C ALA A 494 0.40 30.46 -33.30
N GLU A 495 1.63 30.88 -33.48
CA GLU A 495 2.34 31.71 -32.52
C GLU A 495 1.70 33.10 -32.35
N ASP A 496 1.27 33.72 -33.44
CA ASP A 496 0.58 35.03 -33.40
C ASP A 496 -0.75 34.89 -32.64
N ARG A 497 -1.49 33.81 -32.86
CA ARG A 497 -2.74 33.51 -32.13
C ARG A 497 -2.49 33.32 -30.62
N TRP A 498 -1.43 32.60 -30.29
CA TRP A 498 -1.04 32.42 -28.88
C TRP A 498 -0.68 33.73 -28.20
N GLN A 499 0.13 34.57 -28.88
CA GLN A 499 0.50 35.88 -28.35
C GLN A 499 -0.71 36.83 -28.24
N ALA A 500 -1.66 36.73 -29.14
CA ALA A 500 -2.93 37.47 -29.05
C ALA A 500 -3.75 37.01 -27.83
N PHE A 501 -3.87 35.71 -27.62
CA PHE A 501 -4.54 35.13 -26.44
C PHE A 501 -3.90 35.64 -25.15
N ARG A 502 -2.59 35.56 -25.01
CA ARG A 502 -1.87 36.02 -23.81
C ARG A 502 -2.07 37.51 -23.54
N ARG A 503 -2.11 38.33 -24.58
CA ARG A 503 -2.37 39.79 -24.44
C ARG A 503 -3.79 40.03 -23.95
N ALA A 504 -4.79 39.30 -24.45
CA ALA A 504 -6.16 39.44 -24.06
C ALA A 504 -6.36 38.98 -22.57
N GLU A 505 -5.77 37.88 -22.18
CA GLU A 505 -5.84 37.38 -20.81
C GLU A 505 -5.18 38.34 -19.82
N LYS A 506 -4.00 38.88 -20.14
CA LYS A 506 -3.33 39.88 -19.31
C LYS A 506 -4.17 41.15 -19.17
N ALA A 507 -4.82 41.60 -20.26
CA ALA A 507 -5.75 42.74 -20.20
C ALA A 507 -6.95 42.48 -19.32
N HIS A 508 -7.49 41.26 -19.34
CA HIS A 508 -8.61 40.86 -18.47
C HIS A 508 -8.24 40.79 -16.99
N GLN A 509 -7.03 40.31 -16.67
CA GLN A 509 -6.52 40.28 -15.30
C GLN A 509 -6.21 41.67 -14.71
N LEU A 510 -5.96 42.66 -15.57
CA LEU A 510 -5.66 44.03 -15.18
C LEU A 510 -6.90 44.93 -15.20
N ALA A 511 -8.03 44.42 -15.64
CA ALA A 511 -9.30 45.14 -15.58
C ALA A 511 -9.81 45.19 -14.13
N PRO A 512 -10.21 46.37 -13.56
CA PRO A 512 -10.60 46.52 -12.17
C PRO A 512 -11.88 45.78 -11.81
#